data_6d634284ac9c2fa4c56b515ca4dc8047
#
_entry.id   6d634284ac9c2fa4c56b515ca4dc8047
#
_cell.length_a   1.000
_cell.length_b   1.000
_cell.length_c   1.000
_cell.angle_alpha   90.00
_cell.angle_beta   90.00
_cell.angle_gamma   90.00
#
_symmetry.space_group_name_H-M   'P 1'
#
loop_
_entity.id
_entity.type
_entity.pdbx_description
1 polymer ?
#
loop_
_entity_poly.entity_id
_entity_poly.type
_entity_poly.pdbx_seq_one_letter_code
_entity_poly.pdbx_strand_id
1 'polypeptide(L)'
;TWDDHEFADDCWQDHSTSFNGQDPKNPGNESADDEKNTARRSAANHAFYDYQPLDVAFNANLEFPFDIKIYRQLRWGKHVDLFLTDQRSYRSDHVVPEGKGANLACGKFTNYTSVGSRYFVRKAGFDPKEAEVKPTLLGGEQKAWLLDAVKKSDATWKVWCNEVQMYQMRLELK
;
A
#
# COMPACT_ATOMS: atom_id res chain seq x y z
N THR A 1 -6.88 -1.45 9.45
CA THR A 1 -5.66 -1.33 8.65
C THR A 1 -5.62 0.03 7.96
N TRP A 2 -4.46 0.41 7.41
CA TRP A 2 -4.35 1.58 6.54
C TRP A 2 -4.95 1.29 5.17
N ASP A 3 -5.67 2.25 4.61
CA ASP A 3 -6.11 2.27 3.22
C ASP A 3 -5.37 3.37 2.44
N ASP A 4 -5.83 3.78 1.28
CA ASP A 4 -5.08 4.64 0.37
C ASP A 4 -5.23 6.16 0.62
N HIS A 5 -6.22 6.58 1.41
CA HIS A 5 -6.52 8.00 1.62
C HIS A 5 -6.62 8.47 3.08
N GLU A 6 -6.14 7.69 4.08
CA GLU A 6 -6.30 8.08 5.48
C GLU A 6 -5.55 9.34 5.86
N PHE A 7 -4.37 9.60 5.27
CA PHE A 7 -3.55 10.77 5.58
C PHE A 7 -2.75 11.33 4.40
N ALA A 8 -2.67 10.61 3.29
CA ALA A 8 -2.02 11.01 2.05
C ALA A 8 -2.55 10.16 0.90
N ASP A 9 -2.50 10.67 -0.33
CA ASP A 9 -2.94 9.98 -1.53
C ASP A 9 -2.01 8.82 -1.87
N ASP A 10 -2.59 7.63 -2.01
CA ASP A 10 -1.97 6.33 -2.33
C ASP A 10 -0.57 6.10 -1.76
N CYS A 11 -0.42 6.37 -0.47
CA CYS A 11 0.86 6.26 0.21
C CYS A 11 1.40 4.82 0.23
N TRP A 12 2.70 4.71 0.11
CA TRP A 12 3.45 3.48 0.31
C TRP A 12 4.65 3.74 1.23
N GLN A 13 4.84 2.91 2.24
CA GLN A 13 5.82 3.16 3.29
C GLN A 13 5.70 4.61 3.83
N ASP A 14 6.76 5.40 3.77
CA ASP A 14 6.81 6.80 4.15
C ASP A 14 6.86 7.76 2.94
N HIS A 15 6.30 7.31 1.82
CA HIS A 15 6.24 8.05 0.56
C HIS A 15 4.80 8.32 0.13
N SER A 16 4.58 9.44 -0.54
CA SER A 16 3.35 9.78 -1.25
C SER A 16 3.58 10.98 -2.17
N THR A 17 2.83 11.07 -3.24
CA THR A 17 2.81 12.23 -4.15
C THR A 17 2.25 13.50 -3.51
N SER A 18 1.65 13.41 -2.33
CA SER A 18 0.95 14.53 -1.68
C SER A 18 1.42 14.82 -0.25
N PHE A 19 2.56 14.30 0.19
CA PHE A 19 3.01 14.49 1.57
C PHE A 19 3.27 15.94 1.97
N ASN A 20 3.74 16.77 1.07
CA ASN A 20 4.02 18.19 1.35
C ASN A 20 2.82 19.10 1.08
N GLY A 21 1.69 18.51 0.70
CA GLY A 21 0.45 19.22 0.39
C GLY A 21 0.42 19.77 -1.02
N GLN A 22 -0.74 20.23 -1.42
CA GLN A 22 -0.88 20.98 -2.70
C GLN A 22 -0.18 22.32 -2.55
N ASP A 23 0.63 22.70 -3.54
CA ASP A 23 1.12 24.07 -3.63
C ASP A 23 -0.09 25.02 -3.69
N PRO A 24 -0.28 25.92 -2.69
CA PRO A 24 -1.42 26.83 -2.69
C PRO A 24 -1.47 27.73 -3.93
N LYS A 25 -0.33 27.91 -4.62
CA LYS A 25 -0.21 28.71 -5.85
C LYS A 25 -0.50 27.90 -7.11
N ASN A 26 -0.49 26.56 -7.00
CA ASN A 26 -0.75 25.64 -8.11
C ASN A 26 -1.59 24.46 -7.61
N PRO A 27 -2.87 24.68 -7.28
CA PRO A 27 -3.76 23.60 -6.88
C PRO A 27 -3.89 22.59 -8.03
N GLY A 28 -3.39 21.40 -7.82
CA GLY A 28 -3.33 20.32 -8.83
C GLY A 28 -1.93 20.05 -9.39
N ASN A 29 -0.92 20.80 -8.96
CA ASN A 29 0.47 20.41 -9.15
C ASN A 29 0.88 19.48 -8.01
N GLU A 30 0.40 18.25 -8.09
CA GLU A 30 0.98 17.18 -7.30
C GLU A 30 2.39 16.95 -7.83
N SER A 31 3.36 16.83 -6.95
CA SER A 31 4.71 16.44 -7.34
C SER A 31 4.62 15.15 -8.16
N ALA A 32 5.28 15.10 -9.30
CA ALA A 32 5.36 13.89 -10.10
C ALA A 32 6.26 12.83 -9.42
N ASP A 33 6.97 13.23 -8.39
CA ASP A 33 7.90 12.40 -7.65
C ASP A 33 7.30 12.05 -6.28
N ASP A 34 7.33 10.79 -5.93
CA ASP A 34 6.97 10.32 -4.60
C ASP A 34 7.85 10.99 -3.56
N GLU A 35 7.23 11.79 -2.70
CA GLU A 35 7.92 12.51 -1.65
C GLU A 35 8.05 11.64 -0.41
N LYS A 36 9.29 11.54 0.09
CA LYS A 36 9.56 10.88 1.36
C LYS A 36 9.35 11.85 2.53
N ASN A 37 8.50 11.44 3.50
CA ASN A 37 8.33 12.19 4.75
C ASN A 37 8.10 11.26 5.94
N THR A 38 9.18 10.71 6.48
CA THR A 38 9.16 9.79 7.61
C THR A 38 8.51 10.41 8.86
N ALA A 39 8.77 11.69 9.14
CA ALA A 39 8.20 12.37 10.29
C ALA A 39 6.66 12.48 10.20
N ARG A 40 6.13 12.80 9.01
CA ARG A 40 4.69 12.84 8.77
C ARG A 40 4.07 11.45 8.89
N ARG A 41 4.74 10.42 8.39
CA ARG A 41 4.29 9.03 8.51
C ARG A 41 4.22 8.59 9.97
N SER A 42 5.26 8.86 10.77
CA SER A 42 5.26 8.56 12.22
C SER A 42 4.18 9.34 12.97
N ALA A 43 3.94 10.60 12.62
CA ALA A 43 2.84 11.38 13.21
C ALA A 43 1.47 10.78 12.86
N ALA A 44 1.28 10.30 11.63
CA ALA A 44 0.06 9.60 11.23
C ALA A 44 -0.12 8.27 11.99
N ASN A 45 0.95 7.49 12.19
CA ASN A 45 0.93 6.28 13.00
C ASN A 45 0.55 6.56 14.47
N HIS A 46 1.06 7.65 15.04
CA HIS A 46 0.69 8.09 16.38
C HIS A 46 -0.79 8.48 16.46
N ALA A 47 -1.27 9.29 15.53
CA ALA A 47 -2.69 9.65 15.47
C ALA A 47 -3.58 8.40 15.26
N PHE A 48 -3.17 7.46 14.42
CA PHE A 48 -3.88 6.20 14.23
C PHE A 48 -3.98 5.40 15.53
N TYR A 49 -2.90 5.33 16.30
CA TYR A 49 -2.88 4.68 17.60
C TYR A 49 -3.82 5.37 18.60
N ASP A 50 -3.83 6.70 18.66
CA ASP A 50 -4.63 7.48 19.62
C ASP A 50 -6.14 7.40 19.34
N TYR A 51 -6.52 7.35 18.07
CA TYR A 51 -7.92 7.47 17.67
C TYR A 51 -8.60 6.19 17.20
N GLN A 52 -7.84 5.12 16.94
CA GLN A 52 -8.42 3.85 16.56
C GLN A 52 -8.49 2.89 17.76
N PRO A 53 -9.60 2.16 17.94
CA PRO A 53 -9.75 1.20 19.04
C PRO A 53 -8.94 -0.08 18.76
N LEU A 54 -7.62 0.01 18.90
CA LEU A 54 -6.69 -1.07 18.57
C LEU A 54 -6.00 -1.60 19.82
N ASP A 55 -5.89 -2.91 19.91
CA ASP A 55 -5.02 -3.58 20.86
C ASP A 55 -3.64 -3.83 20.22
N VAL A 56 -2.87 -2.76 20.05
CA VAL A 56 -1.50 -2.77 19.54
C VAL A 56 -0.65 -1.80 20.37
N ALA A 57 0.67 -2.00 20.38
CA ALA A 57 1.59 -1.08 21.03
C ALA A 57 2.09 -0.02 20.05
N PHE A 58 2.23 1.20 20.51
CA PHE A 58 2.96 2.29 19.83
C PHE A 58 4.20 2.65 20.61
N ASN A 59 5.32 2.87 19.93
CA ASN A 59 6.59 3.25 20.56
C ASN A 59 7.17 4.50 19.88
N ALA A 60 6.96 5.66 20.50
CA ALA A 60 7.45 6.95 20.00
C ALA A 60 8.99 7.08 19.94
N ASN A 61 9.74 6.13 20.51
CA ASN A 61 11.21 6.13 20.45
C ASN A 61 11.74 5.34 19.25
N LEU A 62 10.88 4.70 18.47
CA LEU A 62 11.22 4.00 17.26
C LEU A 62 10.76 4.81 16.04
N GLU A 63 11.54 4.73 14.98
CA GLU A 63 11.17 5.32 13.70
C GLU A 63 10.29 4.35 12.90
N PHE A 64 9.50 4.92 11.98
CA PHE A 64 8.77 4.13 10.99
C PHE A 64 9.71 3.15 10.25
N PRO A 65 9.30 1.91 10.00
CA PRO A 65 7.98 1.30 10.26
C PRO A 65 7.89 0.54 11.59
N PHE A 66 8.82 0.76 12.53
CA PHE A 66 8.94 0.01 13.78
C PHE A 66 8.20 0.67 14.95
N ASP A 67 7.69 1.88 14.76
CA ASP A 67 6.93 2.65 15.75
C ASP A 67 5.57 2.02 16.08
N ILE A 68 4.92 1.35 15.12
CA ILE A 68 3.69 0.60 15.30
C ILE A 68 3.64 -0.66 14.42
N LYS A 69 3.11 -1.74 14.96
CA LYS A 69 2.85 -2.97 14.20
C LYS A 69 1.36 -3.27 14.23
N ILE A 70 0.67 -3.01 13.13
CA ILE A 70 -0.79 -3.17 13.06
C ILE A 70 -1.26 -4.49 12.46
N TYR A 71 -0.43 -5.20 11.70
CA TYR A 71 -0.81 -6.52 11.19
C TYR A 71 -0.81 -7.56 12.32
N ARG A 72 -1.89 -8.34 12.39
CA ARG A 72 -2.14 -9.26 13.50
C ARG A 72 -3.15 -10.34 13.15
N GLN A 73 -3.19 -11.38 13.98
CA GLN A 73 -4.22 -12.42 13.95
C GLN A 73 -5.17 -12.22 15.13
N LEU A 74 -6.46 -12.32 14.87
CA LEU A 74 -7.50 -12.32 15.90
C LEU A 74 -8.27 -13.62 15.84
N ARG A 75 -8.38 -14.32 16.98
CA ARG A 75 -9.19 -15.51 17.10
C ARG A 75 -10.60 -15.15 17.54
N TRP A 76 -11.60 -15.54 16.74
CA TRP A 76 -13.00 -15.39 17.11
C TRP A 76 -13.63 -16.74 17.38
N GLY A 77 -13.76 -17.08 18.66
CA GLY A 77 -14.24 -18.37 19.12
C GLY A 77 -13.40 -19.53 18.57
N LYS A 78 -14.05 -20.69 18.34
CA LYS A 78 -13.38 -21.90 17.87
C LYS A 78 -13.15 -21.94 16.35
N HIS A 79 -13.98 -21.24 15.60
CA HIS A 79 -14.12 -21.51 14.17
C HIS A 79 -13.51 -20.47 13.25
N VAL A 80 -13.19 -19.26 13.72
CA VAL A 80 -12.75 -18.16 12.86
C VAL A 80 -11.43 -17.60 13.32
N ASP A 81 -10.48 -17.51 12.40
CA ASP A 81 -9.27 -16.70 12.52
C ASP A 81 -9.32 -15.56 11.49
N LEU A 82 -9.11 -14.34 11.97
CA LEU A 82 -8.99 -13.16 11.17
C LEU A 82 -7.51 -12.78 11.05
N PHE A 83 -7.02 -12.66 9.84
CA PHE A 83 -5.66 -12.21 9.54
C PHE A 83 -5.74 -10.79 8.96
N LEU A 84 -5.39 -9.80 9.76
CA LEU A 84 -5.37 -8.40 9.37
C LEU A 84 -3.97 -8.06 8.88
N THR A 85 -3.85 -7.57 7.66
CA THR A 85 -2.58 -7.17 7.06
C THR A 85 -2.47 -5.66 6.94
N ASP A 86 -1.26 -5.16 6.90
CA ASP A 86 -0.91 -3.77 6.62
C ASP A 86 -0.29 -3.71 5.23
N GLN A 87 -1.05 -3.22 4.27
CA GLN A 87 -0.64 -3.18 2.87
C GLN A 87 -0.06 -1.82 2.46
N ARG A 88 0.17 -0.92 3.42
CA ARG A 88 0.75 0.39 3.17
C ARG A 88 2.14 0.55 3.76
N SER A 89 2.37 0.10 4.99
CA SER A 89 3.65 0.31 5.67
C SER A 89 4.81 -0.50 5.10
N TYR A 90 4.54 -1.60 4.39
CA TYR A 90 5.58 -2.56 3.96
C TYR A 90 5.60 -2.82 2.45
N ARG A 91 4.68 -2.21 1.69
CA ARG A 91 4.64 -2.40 0.24
C ARG A 91 5.79 -1.65 -0.44
N SER A 92 6.22 -2.17 -1.58
CA SER A 92 7.12 -1.44 -2.46
C SER A 92 6.37 -0.38 -3.25
N ASP A 93 7.11 0.50 -3.88
CA ASP A 93 6.61 1.40 -4.90
C ASP A 93 5.88 0.68 -6.03
N HIS A 94 5.06 1.41 -6.76
CA HIS A 94 4.31 0.94 -7.92
C HIS A 94 5.26 0.65 -9.10
N VAL A 95 4.95 -0.42 -9.84
CA VAL A 95 5.66 -0.72 -11.10
C VAL A 95 5.30 0.32 -12.17
N VAL A 96 4.04 0.75 -12.17
CA VAL A 96 3.54 1.84 -13.02
C VAL A 96 3.46 3.08 -12.14
N PRO A 97 4.25 4.13 -12.42
CA PRO A 97 4.23 5.34 -11.63
C PRO A 97 2.85 5.98 -11.58
N GLU A 98 2.56 6.63 -10.49
CA GLU A 98 1.37 7.44 -10.32
C GLU A 98 1.58 8.86 -10.80
N GLY A 99 0.49 9.56 -11.09
CA GLY A 99 0.51 10.96 -11.47
C GLY A 99 -0.64 11.35 -12.37
N LYS A 100 -0.75 12.65 -12.64
CA LYS A 100 -1.79 13.21 -13.53
C LYS A 100 -1.31 13.29 -14.97
N GLY A 101 -2.11 12.75 -15.88
CA GLY A 101 -1.80 12.70 -17.30
C GLY A 101 -0.92 11.52 -17.69
N ALA A 102 -0.89 11.22 -18.99
CA ALA A 102 -0.27 10.00 -19.51
C ALA A 102 1.23 9.89 -19.20
N ASN A 103 1.96 10.98 -19.23
CA ASN A 103 3.40 10.98 -18.99
C ASN A 103 3.76 10.77 -17.51
N LEU A 104 2.90 11.20 -16.60
CA LEU A 104 3.08 11.02 -15.17
C LEU A 104 2.52 9.67 -14.72
N ALA A 105 1.29 9.34 -15.15
CA ALA A 105 0.62 8.09 -14.77
C ALA A 105 1.27 6.81 -15.33
N CYS A 106 1.99 6.92 -16.44
CA CYS A 106 2.65 5.77 -17.08
C CYS A 106 4.18 5.87 -17.07
N GLY A 107 4.75 6.97 -16.57
CA GLY A 107 6.19 7.18 -16.50
C GLY A 107 6.89 6.90 -17.82
N LYS A 108 7.85 6.00 -17.81
CA LYS A 108 8.62 5.59 -19.00
C LYS A 108 7.90 4.57 -19.91
N PHE A 109 6.68 4.18 -19.58
CA PHE A 109 5.91 3.28 -20.43
C PHE A 109 5.36 4.05 -21.64
N THR A 110 5.92 3.77 -22.82
CA THR A 110 5.53 4.45 -24.06
C THR A 110 4.32 3.82 -24.74
N ASN A 111 3.96 2.60 -24.36
CA ASN A 111 2.84 1.84 -24.90
C ASN A 111 1.74 1.68 -23.85
N TYR A 112 0.84 2.63 -23.81
CA TYR A 112 -0.32 2.61 -22.91
C TYR A 112 -1.60 2.91 -23.70
N THR A 113 -2.74 2.63 -23.07
CA THR A 113 -4.06 3.06 -23.54
C THR A 113 -4.86 3.61 -22.36
N SER A 114 -5.75 4.54 -22.62
CA SER A 114 -6.65 5.09 -21.60
C SER A 114 -8.08 4.61 -21.83
N VAL A 115 -8.78 4.28 -20.74
CA VAL A 115 -10.20 3.99 -20.72
C VAL A 115 -10.80 4.79 -19.58
N GLY A 116 -11.53 5.84 -19.92
CA GLY A 116 -11.96 6.84 -18.94
C GLY A 116 -10.76 7.53 -18.28
N SER A 117 -10.71 7.53 -16.95
CA SER A 117 -9.60 8.07 -16.16
C SER A 117 -8.50 7.05 -15.86
N ARG A 118 -8.60 5.83 -16.37
CA ARG A 118 -7.63 4.76 -16.10
C ARG A 118 -6.67 4.60 -17.26
N TYR A 119 -5.39 4.40 -16.93
CA TYR A 119 -4.33 4.12 -17.89
C TYR A 119 -3.90 2.66 -17.78
N PHE A 120 -3.69 2.02 -18.92
CA PHE A 120 -3.25 0.64 -19.00
C PHE A 120 -1.96 0.57 -19.79
N VAL A 121 -0.93 0.04 -19.20
CA VAL A 121 0.34 -0.21 -19.89
C VAL A 121 0.33 -1.57 -20.55
N ARG A 122 1.06 -1.72 -21.65
CA ARG A 122 1.14 -3.02 -22.35
C ARG A 122 1.94 -4.02 -21.53
N LYS A 123 1.44 -5.25 -21.47
CA LYS A 123 2.08 -6.36 -20.76
C LYS A 123 3.56 -6.54 -21.13
N ALA A 124 3.89 -6.44 -22.41
CA ALA A 124 5.26 -6.57 -22.90
C ALA A 124 6.24 -5.52 -22.33
N GLY A 125 5.73 -4.34 -21.91
CA GLY A 125 6.53 -3.33 -21.21
C GLY A 125 6.51 -3.53 -19.71
N PHE A 126 5.39 -3.96 -19.15
CA PHE A 126 5.19 -4.16 -17.72
C PHE A 126 6.00 -5.34 -17.16
N ASP A 127 5.92 -6.53 -17.78
CA ASP A 127 6.51 -7.74 -17.25
C ASP A 127 8.04 -7.64 -17.00
N PRO A 128 8.86 -7.07 -17.93
CA PRO A 128 10.28 -6.89 -17.66
C PRO A 128 10.54 -5.95 -16.46
N LYS A 129 9.74 -4.91 -16.32
CA LYS A 129 9.90 -3.94 -15.23
C LYS A 129 9.48 -4.54 -13.88
N GLU A 130 8.37 -5.28 -13.85
CA GLU A 130 7.94 -6.03 -12.67
C GLU A 130 9.01 -7.05 -12.24
N ALA A 131 9.61 -7.77 -13.19
CA ALA A 131 10.68 -8.73 -12.91
C ALA A 131 11.95 -8.07 -12.36
N GLU A 132 12.26 -6.85 -12.80
CA GLU A 132 13.39 -6.04 -12.30
C GLU A 132 13.15 -5.58 -10.85
N VAL A 133 12.03 -4.91 -10.58
CA VAL A 133 11.74 -4.31 -9.27
C VAL A 133 11.23 -5.31 -8.24
N LYS A 134 10.65 -6.44 -8.68
CA LYS A 134 10.08 -7.49 -7.82
C LYS A 134 9.16 -6.91 -6.74
N PRO A 135 8.08 -6.24 -7.11
CA PRO A 135 7.23 -5.52 -6.18
C PRO A 135 6.65 -6.45 -5.13
N THR A 136 6.42 -5.91 -3.95
CA THR A 136 5.78 -6.62 -2.85
C THR A 136 4.68 -5.77 -2.24
N LEU A 137 3.56 -6.41 -1.91
CA LEU A 137 2.44 -5.76 -1.23
C LEU A 137 2.58 -5.80 0.30
N LEU A 138 3.15 -6.87 0.83
CA LEU A 138 3.22 -7.11 2.28
C LEU A 138 4.63 -6.94 2.86
N GLY A 139 5.64 -6.80 2.01
CA GLY A 139 7.02 -6.96 2.46
C GLY A 139 7.37 -8.41 2.82
N GLY A 140 8.65 -8.68 3.04
CA GLY A 140 9.11 -10.05 3.31
C GLY A 140 8.67 -10.59 4.66
N GLU A 141 8.84 -9.79 5.71
CA GLU A 141 8.56 -10.18 7.10
C GLU A 141 7.07 -10.46 7.33
N GLN A 142 6.22 -9.52 6.96
CA GLN A 142 4.77 -9.67 7.12
C GLN A 142 4.23 -10.84 6.28
N LYS A 143 4.75 -11.02 5.05
CA LYS A 143 4.37 -12.16 4.20
C LYS A 143 4.74 -13.49 4.85
N ALA A 144 5.94 -13.61 5.41
CA ALA A 144 6.36 -14.82 6.11
C ALA A 144 5.48 -15.10 7.34
N TRP A 145 5.19 -14.05 8.13
CA TRP A 145 4.27 -14.15 9.26
C TRP A 145 2.88 -14.63 8.82
N LEU A 146 2.29 -14.02 7.77
CA LEU A 146 0.95 -14.39 7.30
C LEU A 146 0.89 -15.85 6.87
N LEU A 147 1.87 -16.32 6.09
CA LEU A 147 1.92 -17.71 5.63
C LEU A 147 2.06 -18.70 6.78
N ASP A 148 2.90 -18.38 7.77
CA ASP A 148 3.06 -19.22 8.97
C ASP A 148 1.81 -19.23 9.83
N ALA A 149 1.20 -18.08 10.08
CA ALA A 149 -0.03 -17.96 10.87
C ALA A 149 -1.21 -18.69 10.23
N VAL A 150 -1.41 -18.55 8.92
CA VAL A 150 -2.46 -19.28 8.19
C VAL A 150 -2.21 -20.79 8.23
N LYS A 151 -0.95 -21.22 8.10
CA LYS A 151 -0.59 -22.65 8.16
C LYS A 151 -0.82 -23.27 9.54
N LYS A 152 -0.54 -22.52 10.60
CA LYS A 152 -0.69 -22.96 12.00
C LYS A 152 -2.13 -22.89 12.50
N SER A 153 -2.98 -22.14 11.85
CA SER A 153 -4.38 -22.00 12.26
C SER A 153 -5.14 -23.31 12.13
N ASP A 154 -5.82 -23.71 13.21
CA ASP A 154 -6.75 -24.83 13.28
C ASP A 154 -8.22 -24.40 13.11
N ALA A 155 -8.48 -23.10 12.86
CA ALA A 155 -9.81 -22.59 12.65
C ALA A 155 -10.45 -23.16 11.38
N THR A 156 -11.76 -23.36 11.42
CA THR A 156 -12.54 -23.80 10.24
C THR A 156 -12.48 -22.74 9.14
N TRP A 157 -12.62 -21.46 9.51
CA TRP A 157 -12.58 -20.33 8.63
C TRP A 157 -11.35 -19.49 8.88
N LYS A 158 -10.57 -19.30 7.84
CA LYS A 158 -9.42 -18.41 7.79
C LYS A 158 -9.76 -17.23 6.91
N VAL A 159 -10.01 -16.09 7.53
CA VAL A 159 -10.43 -14.86 6.84
C VAL A 159 -9.27 -13.90 6.75
N TRP A 160 -8.82 -13.62 5.54
CA TRP A 160 -7.83 -12.59 5.30
C TRP A 160 -8.52 -11.25 5.05
N CYS A 161 -8.32 -10.32 5.99
CA CYS A 161 -8.81 -8.95 5.90
C CYS A 161 -7.83 -8.12 5.08
N ASN A 162 -8.20 -7.86 3.84
CA ASN A 162 -7.39 -7.25 2.81
C ASN A 162 -8.10 -6.00 2.28
N GLU A 163 -7.39 -4.85 2.22
CA GLU A 163 -7.99 -3.58 1.81
C GLU A 163 -7.89 -3.30 0.31
N VAL A 164 -6.93 -3.91 -0.39
CA VAL A 164 -6.71 -3.66 -1.81
C VAL A 164 -7.09 -4.86 -2.68
N GLN A 165 -7.46 -4.58 -3.92
CA GLN A 165 -7.76 -5.61 -4.91
C GLN A 165 -6.53 -6.48 -5.20
N MET A 166 -6.68 -7.80 -5.09
CA MET A 166 -5.60 -8.77 -5.33
C MET A 166 -5.38 -9.14 -6.79
N TYR A 167 -6.32 -8.79 -7.66
CA TYR A 167 -6.24 -9.10 -9.08
C TYR A 167 -5.74 -7.89 -9.85
N GLN A 168 -4.79 -8.13 -10.77
CA GLN A 168 -4.41 -7.14 -11.76
C GLN A 168 -5.61 -6.85 -12.67
N MET A 169 -5.96 -5.57 -12.83
CA MET A 169 -6.93 -5.16 -13.82
C MET A 169 -6.33 -5.33 -15.21
N ARG A 170 -6.91 -6.19 -16.03
CA ARG A 170 -6.43 -6.48 -17.38
C ARG A 170 -7.51 -6.16 -18.40
N LEU A 171 -7.10 -5.60 -19.53
CA LEU A 171 -7.95 -5.40 -20.70
C LEU A 171 -7.43 -6.28 -21.84
N GLU A 172 -8.32 -7.08 -22.43
CA GLU A 172 -8.09 -7.73 -23.69
C GLU A 172 -8.68 -6.85 -24.81
N LEU A 173 -7.80 -6.24 -25.61
CA LEU A 173 -8.21 -5.49 -26.77
C LEU A 173 -8.33 -6.49 -27.94
N LYS A 174 -9.57 -6.72 -28.39
CA LYS A 174 -9.87 -7.51 -29.58
C LYS A 174 -9.56 -6.73 -30.84
#